data_62ef77c58d33cdbbcbdf09d522b7dd97
#
_entry.id   62ef77c58d33cdbbcbdf09d522b7dd97
#
_cell.length_a   1.000
_cell.length_b   1.000
_cell.length_c   1.000
_cell.angle_alpha   90.00
_cell.angle_beta   90.00
_cell.angle_gamma   90.00
#
_symmetry.space_group_name_H-M   'P 1'
#
loop_
_entity.id
_entity.type
_entity.pdbx_description
1 polymer ?
#
loop_
_entity_poly.entity_id
_entity_poly.type
_entity_poly.pdbx_seq_one_letter_code
_entity_poly.pdbx_strand_id
1 'polypeptide(L)'
;MHPESQATIARIMFAGLLALAIVYWPGIHGMFFIDDALNFEGVLQVIDIPSAIYYVFTGHAGPLGRPVALASFLLHGDAYPNNPLPFIGANIAIHLGNVALLAWAMRRLQIQAPAVLGTSVWLAPIASLLWGALPILASTSLMAVQRMTSLSALFMLLGVHCYLYARVKAHERNCWGLFASIIGIGVCTLLAMFTKENGA
;
A
#
# COMPACT_ATOMS: atom_id res chain seq x y z
N MET A 1 -15.61 -4.20 -24.08
CA MET A 1 -14.70 -3.04 -24.25
C MET A 1 -13.74 -3.36 -25.39
N HIS A 2 -13.58 -2.48 -26.34
CA HIS A 2 -12.68 -2.69 -27.51
C HIS A 2 -11.23 -2.84 -26.99
N PRO A 3 -10.42 -3.80 -27.51
CA PRO A 3 -9.04 -4.01 -27.04
C PRO A 3 -8.16 -2.75 -27.12
N GLU A 4 -8.38 -1.90 -28.14
CA GLU A 4 -7.67 -0.63 -28.28
C GLU A 4 -7.93 0.34 -27.11
N SER A 5 -9.15 0.38 -26.58
CA SER A 5 -9.46 1.24 -25.42
C SER A 5 -8.79 0.75 -24.15
N GLN A 6 -8.62 -0.55 -23.97
CA GLN A 6 -7.90 -1.11 -22.81
C GLN A 6 -6.41 -0.78 -22.86
N ALA A 7 -5.79 -0.92 -24.05
CA ALA A 7 -4.38 -0.56 -24.23
C ALA A 7 -4.14 0.93 -23.99
N THR A 8 -5.05 1.80 -24.42
CA THR A 8 -4.95 3.25 -24.20
C THR A 8 -5.05 3.60 -22.71
N ILE A 9 -6.00 3.01 -21.97
CA ILE A 9 -6.13 3.21 -20.53
C ILE A 9 -4.87 2.76 -19.80
N ALA A 10 -4.31 1.58 -20.14
CA ALA A 10 -3.09 1.07 -19.55
C ALA A 10 -1.89 2.00 -19.79
N ARG A 11 -1.76 2.55 -21.01
CA ARG A 11 -0.70 3.52 -21.35
C ARG A 11 -0.83 4.80 -20.54
N ILE A 12 -2.04 5.36 -20.40
CA ILE A 12 -2.28 6.56 -19.62
C ILE A 12 -2.02 6.29 -18.14
N MET A 13 -2.46 5.16 -17.62
CA MET A 13 -2.18 4.77 -16.25
C MET A 13 -0.68 4.63 -15.98
N PHE A 14 0.05 3.98 -16.87
CA PHE A 14 1.50 3.87 -16.80
C PHE A 14 2.20 5.24 -16.86
N ALA A 15 1.82 6.09 -17.82
CA ALA A 15 2.36 7.44 -17.94
C ALA A 15 2.06 8.30 -16.69
N GLY A 16 0.84 8.18 -16.13
CA GLY A 16 0.46 8.87 -14.91
C GLY A 16 1.25 8.40 -13.68
N LEU A 17 1.45 7.08 -13.53
CA LEU A 17 2.29 6.54 -12.46
C LEU A 17 3.75 6.97 -12.60
N LEU A 18 4.27 7.01 -13.82
CA LEU A 18 5.62 7.53 -14.10
C LEU A 18 5.73 9.01 -13.76
N ALA A 19 4.73 9.82 -14.12
CA ALA A 19 4.68 11.22 -13.75
C ALA A 19 4.66 11.41 -12.22
N LEU A 20 3.86 10.62 -11.50
CA LEU A 20 3.88 10.63 -10.03
C LEU A 20 5.25 10.25 -9.48
N ALA A 21 5.88 9.20 -10.01
CA ALA A 21 7.23 8.80 -9.60
C ALA A 21 8.23 9.95 -9.79
N ILE A 22 8.18 10.67 -10.91
CA ILE A 22 9.03 11.84 -11.19
C ILE A 22 8.76 12.98 -10.21
N VAL A 23 7.49 13.25 -9.86
CA VAL A 23 7.11 14.29 -8.90
C VAL A 23 7.63 13.97 -7.49
N TYR A 24 7.60 12.70 -7.08
CA TYR A 24 8.10 12.27 -5.77
C TYR A 24 9.63 12.09 -5.73
N TRP A 25 10.29 11.96 -6.89
CA TRP A 25 11.72 11.68 -7.00
C TRP A 25 12.63 12.65 -6.24
N PRO A 26 12.42 13.98 -6.27
CA PRO A 26 13.27 14.91 -5.51
C PRO A 26 13.29 14.63 -4.00
N GLY A 27 12.18 14.10 -3.46
CA GLY A 27 12.07 13.77 -2.04
C GLY A 27 12.80 12.49 -1.62
N ILE A 28 13.30 11.67 -2.56
CA ILE A 28 13.99 10.42 -2.24
C ILE A 28 15.31 10.62 -1.49
N HIS A 29 15.89 11.81 -1.62
CA HIS A 29 17.12 12.23 -0.92
C HIS A 29 16.81 12.98 0.38
N GLY A 30 15.63 12.76 0.98
CA GLY A 30 15.25 13.32 2.27
C GLY A 30 16.16 12.89 3.43
N MET A 31 15.73 13.18 4.64
CA MET A 31 16.44 12.78 5.87
C MET A 31 15.52 11.95 6.76
N PHE A 32 16.10 11.28 7.73
CA PHE A 32 15.32 10.70 8.82
C PHE A 32 14.84 11.81 9.78
N PHE A 33 13.60 11.68 10.23
CA PHE A 33 12.97 12.59 11.18
C PHE A 33 12.99 11.98 12.60
N ILE A 34 12.61 12.77 13.60
CA ILE A 34 12.59 12.33 15.01
C ILE A 34 11.71 11.08 15.19
N ASP A 35 10.55 11.04 14.52
CA ASP A 35 9.64 9.89 14.56
C ASP A 35 10.24 8.62 13.94
N ASP A 36 11.15 8.78 12.98
CA ASP A 36 11.88 7.66 12.40
C ASP A 36 12.83 7.04 13.43
N ALA A 37 13.56 7.87 14.20
CA ALA A 37 14.51 7.40 15.20
C ALA A 37 13.83 6.51 16.24
N LEU A 38 12.69 6.94 16.80
CA LEU A 38 11.95 6.16 17.81
C LEU A 38 11.56 4.75 17.34
N ASN A 39 11.33 4.57 16.05
CA ASN A 39 10.92 3.29 15.46
C ASN A 39 12.11 2.47 14.94
N PHE A 40 13.25 3.12 14.62
CA PHE A 40 14.37 2.46 13.94
C PHE A 40 15.58 2.21 14.83
N GLU A 41 15.67 2.83 16.03
CA GLU A 41 16.82 2.60 16.94
C GLU A 41 17.05 1.11 17.23
N GLY A 42 15.99 0.33 17.38
CA GLY A 42 16.09 -1.10 17.59
C GLY A 42 16.67 -1.88 16.42
N VAL A 43 16.62 -1.34 15.19
CA VAL A 43 17.22 -1.98 13.99
C VAL A 43 18.73 -2.09 14.14
N LEU A 44 19.40 -1.12 14.78
CA LEU A 44 20.84 -1.15 15.01
C LEU A 44 21.31 -2.28 15.93
N GLN A 45 20.39 -2.89 16.68
CA GLN A 45 20.67 -4.01 17.58
C GLN A 45 20.43 -5.36 16.93
N VAL A 46 19.96 -5.38 15.70
CA VAL A 46 19.67 -6.61 14.96
C VAL A 46 20.94 -7.13 14.31
N ILE A 47 21.46 -8.24 14.86
CA ILE A 47 22.67 -8.92 14.41
C ILE A 47 22.42 -10.35 13.93
N ASP A 48 21.26 -10.92 14.30
CA ASP A 48 20.88 -12.31 13.98
C ASP A 48 19.34 -12.46 13.94
N ILE A 49 18.88 -13.67 13.62
CA ILE A 49 17.44 -13.97 13.54
C ILE A 49 16.73 -13.77 14.89
N PRO A 50 17.25 -14.23 16.06
CA PRO A 50 16.63 -13.97 17.34
C PRO A 50 16.46 -12.49 17.66
N SER A 51 17.46 -11.66 17.42
CA SER A 51 17.37 -10.20 17.63
C SER A 51 16.41 -9.53 16.65
N ALA A 52 16.32 -10.02 15.40
CA ALA A 52 15.32 -9.56 14.43
C ALA A 52 13.89 -9.87 14.90
N ILE A 53 13.64 -11.09 15.39
CA ILE A 53 12.34 -11.48 15.96
C ILE A 53 12.03 -10.61 17.19
N TYR A 54 13.00 -10.41 18.06
CA TYR A 54 12.84 -9.54 19.24
C TYR A 54 12.42 -8.13 18.81
N TYR A 55 13.16 -7.50 17.88
CA TYR A 55 12.83 -6.16 17.35
C TYR A 55 11.40 -6.09 16.81
N VAL A 56 11.00 -7.08 16.00
CA VAL A 56 9.67 -7.11 15.34
C VAL A 56 8.53 -7.20 16.35
N PHE A 57 8.69 -7.95 17.45
CA PHE A 57 7.60 -8.22 18.39
C PHE A 57 7.64 -7.36 19.67
N THR A 58 8.77 -6.72 19.98
CA THR A 58 8.92 -5.88 21.18
C THR A 58 9.19 -4.41 20.86
N GLY A 59 9.30 -4.04 19.60
CA GLY A 59 9.52 -2.65 19.17
C GLY A 59 8.43 -1.69 19.67
N HIS A 60 8.82 -0.48 20.02
CA HIS A 60 7.94 0.56 20.60
C HIS A 60 7.08 1.26 19.53
N ALA A 61 6.30 0.50 18.77
CA ALA A 61 5.55 1.01 17.62
C ALA A 61 4.02 1.01 17.89
N GLY A 62 3.59 1.56 19.03
CA GLY A 62 2.17 1.67 19.39
C GLY A 62 1.62 0.46 20.15
N PRO A 63 0.33 0.47 20.55
CA PRO A 63 -0.26 -0.52 21.47
C PRO A 63 -0.24 -1.97 20.96
N LEU A 64 -0.31 -2.18 19.64
CA LEU A 64 -0.26 -3.51 19.00
C LEU A 64 1.14 -3.90 18.51
N GLY A 65 2.17 -3.07 18.79
CA GLY A 65 3.56 -3.34 18.43
C GLY A 65 3.90 -3.22 16.94
N ARG A 66 2.93 -3.17 16.02
CA ARG A 66 3.08 -3.05 14.55
C ARG A 66 4.10 -4.00 13.91
N PRO A 67 4.07 -5.31 14.21
CA PRO A 67 5.12 -6.24 13.79
C PRO A 67 5.31 -6.31 12.27
N VAL A 68 4.26 -6.16 11.48
CA VAL A 68 4.34 -6.19 10.00
C VAL A 68 5.12 -4.97 9.48
N ALA A 69 4.90 -3.80 10.07
CA ALA A 69 5.65 -2.60 9.71
C ALA A 69 7.12 -2.71 10.12
N LEU A 70 7.40 -3.13 11.35
CA LEU A 70 8.75 -3.32 11.86
C LEU A 70 9.52 -4.36 11.04
N ALA A 71 8.90 -5.49 10.69
CA ALA A 71 9.49 -6.47 9.78
C ALA A 71 9.82 -5.87 8.41
N SER A 72 8.98 -4.97 7.90
CA SER A 72 9.25 -4.30 6.62
C SER A 72 10.45 -3.35 6.66
N PHE A 73 10.78 -2.77 7.82
CA PHE A 73 11.94 -1.90 7.99
C PHE A 73 13.25 -2.69 7.98
N LEU A 74 13.25 -3.93 8.46
CA LEU A 74 14.44 -4.80 8.42
C LEU A 74 14.96 -5.04 7.00
N LEU A 75 14.11 -4.94 5.97
CA LEU A 75 14.54 -5.06 4.57
C LEU A 75 15.57 -4.00 4.16
N HIS A 76 15.67 -2.90 4.91
CA HIS A 76 16.57 -1.78 4.62
C HIS A 76 17.36 -1.36 5.86
N GLY A 77 17.39 -2.22 6.91
CA GLY A 77 18.00 -1.90 8.20
C GLY A 77 19.44 -1.44 8.12
N ASP A 78 20.23 -2.04 7.23
CA ASP A 78 21.64 -1.69 7.01
C ASP A 78 21.86 -0.24 6.54
N ALA A 79 20.84 0.38 5.97
CA ALA A 79 20.92 1.76 5.50
C ALA A 79 20.70 2.80 6.61
N TYR A 80 20.09 2.42 7.73
CA TYR A 80 19.88 3.31 8.87
C TYR A 80 21.15 3.43 9.74
N PRO A 81 21.54 4.59 10.25
CA PRO A 81 20.87 5.90 10.14
C PRO A 81 21.35 6.77 8.99
N ASN A 82 22.22 6.29 8.11
CA ASN A 82 22.99 7.12 7.21
C ASN A 82 22.34 7.34 5.83
N ASN A 83 21.46 6.43 5.39
CA ASN A 83 20.90 6.49 4.04
C ASN A 83 19.37 6.26 4.05
N PRO A 84 18.55 7.31 3.98
CA PRO A 84 17.10 7.19 3.94
C PRO A 84 16.54 6.71 2.58
N LEU A 85 17.34 6.76 1.51
CA LEU A 85 16.91 6.46 0.14
C LEU A 85 16.17 5.13 -0.02
N PRO A 86 16.66 3.97 0.51
CA PRO A 86 15.93 2.70 0.36
C PRO A 86 14.58 2.70 1.09
N PHE A 87 14.49 3.40 2.22
CA PHE A 87 13.25 3.53 2.98
C PHE A 87 12.21 4.36 2.22
N ILE A 88 12.61 5.54 1.76
CA ILE A 88 11.73 6.45 1.02
C ILE A 88 11.37 5.86 -0.35
N GLY A 89 12.33 5.25 -1.05
CA GLY A 89 12.09 4.58 -2.32
C GLY A 89 11.05 3.47 -2.23
N ALA A 90 11.12 2.64 -1.18
CA ALA A 90 10.11 1.63 -0.91
C ALA A 90 8.72 2.24 -0.63
N ASN A 91 8.66 3.35 0.11
CA ASN A 91 7.41 4.06 0.38
C ASN A 91 6.78 4.60 -0.90
N ILE A 92 7.58 5.21 -1.78
CA ILE A 92 7.10 5.68 -3.09
C ILE A 92 6.59 4.51 -3.92
N ALA A 93 7.30 3.39 -3.97
CA ALA A 93 6.85 2.20 -4.69
C ALA A 93 5.51 1.65 -4.15
N ILE A 94 5.35 1.59 -2.82
CA ILE A 94 4.09 1.20 -2.18
C ILE A 94 2.97 2.20 -2.53
N HIS A 95 3.26 3.50 -2.50
CA HIS A 95 2.29 4.53 -2.87
C HIS A 95 1.80 4.39 -4.32
N LEU A 96 2.71 4.20 -5.27
CA LEU A 96 2.36 3.95 -6.67
C LEU A 96 1.54 2.65 -6.83
N GLY A 97 1.89 1.60 -6.08
CA GLY A 97 1.10 0.37 -5.98
C GLY A 97 -0.32 0.63 -5.46
N ASN A 98 -0.47 1.47 -4.44
CA ASN A 98 -1.78 1.86 -3.89
C ASN A 98 -2.62 2.63 -4.92
N VAL A 99 -2.02 3.54 -5.69
CA VAL A 99 -2.70 4.25 -6.79
C VAL A 99 -3.21 3.26 -7.85
N ALA A 100 -2.39 2.30 -8.24
CA ALA A 100 -2.77 1.27 -9.21
C ALA A 100 -3.89 0.36 -8.70
N LEU A 101 -3.79 -0.09 -7.45
CA LEU A 101 -4.83 -0.89 -6.79
C LEU A 101 -6.14 -0.12 -6.66
N LEU A 102 -6.07 1.16 -6.31
CA LEU A 102 -7.26 2.02 -6.22
C LEU A 102 -7.95 2.15 -7.60
N ALA A 103 -7.18 2.39 -8.66
CA ALA A 103 -7.73 2.44 -10.02
C ALA A 103 -8.43 1.13 -10.40
N TRP A 104 -7.80 0.00 -10.06
CA TRP A 104 -8.38 -1.31 -10.34
C TRP A 104 -9.62 -1.59 -9.51
N ALA A 105 -9.64 -1.25 -8.21
CA ALA A 105 -10.82 -1.36 -7.36
C ALA A 105 -11.99 -0.51 -7.90
N MET A 106 -11.73 0.76 -8.22
CA MET A 106 -12.74 1.66 -8.80
C MET A 106 -13.29 1.11 -10.11
N ARG A 107 -12.43 0.58 -10.98
CA ARG A 107 -12.88 -0.03 -12.23
C ARG A 107 -13.76 -1.24 -12.02
N ARG A 108 -13.42 -2.10 -11.06
CA ARG A 108 -14.25 -3.25 -10.70
C ARG A 108 -15.59 -2.84 -10.11
N LEU A 109 -15.62 -1.81 -9.27
CA LEU A 109 -16.85 -1.23 -8.73
C LEU A 109 -17.74 -0.66 -9.83
N GLN A 110 -17.18 0.06 -10.80
CA GLN A 110 -17.95 0.57 -11.95
C GLN A 110 -18.62 -0.57 -12.75
N ILE A 111 -17.90 -1.68 -12.95
CA ILE A 111 -18.46 -2.84 -13.68
C ILE A 111 -19.62 -3.48 -12.89
N GLN A 112 -19.51 -3.54 -11.55
CA GLN A 112 -20.51 -4.14 -10.69
C GLN A 112 -21.69 -3.22 -10.35
N ALA A 113 -21.51 -1.91 -10.41
CA ALA A 113 -22.52 -0.92 -10.07
C ALA A 113 -22.54 0.26 -11.07
N PRO A 114 -22.78 0.00 -12.36
CA PRO A 114 -22.70 1.05 -13.40
C PRO A 114 -23.77 2.14 -13.24
N ALA A 115 -24.91 1.82 -12.66
CA ALA A 115 -25.98 2.80 -12.41
C ALA A 115 -25.61 3.86 -11.37
N VAL A 116 -24.67 3.55 -10.47
CA VAL A 116 -24.22 4.47 -9.41
C VAL A 116 -22.95 5.23 -9.82
N LEU A 117 -21.99 4.53 -10.41
CA LEU A 117 -20.66 5.07 -10.70
C LEU A 117 -20.46 5.48 -12.18
N GLY A 118 -21.49 5.30 -13.00
CA GLY A 118 -21.40 5.55 -14.44
C GLY A 118 -20.54 4.52 -15.18
N THR A 119 -20.45 4.71 -16.50
CA THR A 119 -19.75 3.76 -17.39
C THR A 119 -18.46 4.34 -17.99
N SER A 120 -18.10 5.58 -17.63
CA SER A 120 -16.90 6.22 -18.17
C SER A 120 -15.63 5.45 -17.81
N VAL A 121 -14.91 4.99 -18.80
CA VAL A 121 -13.66 4.23 -18.63
C VAL A 121 -12.53 5.08 -18.04
N TRP A 122 -12.66 6.40 -18.08
CA TRP A 122 -11.65 7.37 -17.62
C TRP A 122 -11.76 7.71 -16.14
N LEU A 123 -12.92 7.46 -15.52
CA LEU A 123 -13.15 7.83 -14.12
C LEU A 123 -12.14 7.17 -13.17
N ALA A 124 -11.96 5.87 -13.27
CA ALA A 124 -11.07 5.13 -12.37
C ALA A 124 -9.61 5.58 -12.48
N PRO A 125 -8.97 5.64 -13.67
CA PRO A 125 -7.59 6.08 -13.79
C PRO A 125 -7.40 7.55 -13.39
N ILE A 126 -8.29 8.46 -13.81
CA ILE A 126 -8.16 9.88 -13.47
C ILE A 126 -8.31 10.10 -11.97
N ALA A 127 -9.36 9.55 -11.35
CA ALA A 127 -9.58 9.74 -9.93
C ALA A 127 -8.46 9.16 -9.06
N SER A 128 -7.93 7.98 -9.42
CA SER A 128 -6.81 7.38 -8.67
C SER A 128 -5.50 8.16 -8.83
N LEU A 129 -5.20 8.66 -10.04
CA LEU A 129 -4.01 9.49 -10.28
C LEU A 129 -4.12 10.83 -9.55
N LEU A 130 -5.29 11.48 -9.57
CA LEU A 130 -5.54 12.70 -8.81
C LEU A 130 -5.39 12.47 -7.31
N TRP A 131 -5.93 11.35 -6.79
CA TRP A 131 -5.72 10.97 -5.39
C TRP A 131 -4.23 10.79 -5.09
N GLY A 132 -3.48 10.06 -5.94
CA GLY A 132 -2.04 9.85 -5.76
C GLY A 132 -1.21 11.14 -5.82
N ALA A 133 -1.72 12.19 -6.49
CA ALA A 133 -1.08 13.50 -6.60
C ALA A 133 -1.43 14.45 -5.45
N LEU A 134 -2.30 14.07 -4.50
CA LEU A 134 -2.68 14.95 -3.39
C LEU A 134 -1.47 15.32 -2.53
N PRO A 135 -1.20 16.62 -2.27
CA PRO A 135 -0.03 17.04 -1.49
C PRO A 135 0.04 16.45 -0.09
N ILE A 136 -1.11 16.15 0.53
CA ILE A 136 -1.16 15.53 1.86
C ILE A 136 -0.52 14.14 1.89
N LEU A 137 -0.47 13.42 0.76
CA LEU A 137 0.14 12.11 0.65
C LEU A 137 1.68 12.19 0.50
N ALA A 138 2.24 13.39 0.27
CA ALA A 138 3.69 13.57 0.21
C ALA A 138 4.35 13.20 1.55
N SER A 139 3.80 13.64 2.68
CA SER A 139 4.31 13.27 4.00
C SER A 139 4.28 11.75 4.22
N THR A 140 3.20 11.09 3.80
CA THR A 140 3.06 9.63 3.92
C THR A 140 4.07 8.87 3.05
N SER A 141 4.46 9.43 1.91
CA SER A 141 5.35 8.77 0.96
C SER A 141 6.83 9.10 1.21
N LEU A 142 7.14 10.32 1.72
CA LEU A 142 8.51 10.82 1.84
C LEU A 142 9.09 10.73 3.26
N MET A 143 8.31 10.35 4.27
CA MET A 143 8.81 10.05 5.60
C MET A 143 8.97 8.52 5.77
N ALA A 144 10.15 8.08 6.21
CA ALA A 144 10.48 6.65 6.28
C ALA A 144 9.52 5.86 7.18
N VAL A 145 9.19 6.35 8.38
CA VAL A 145 8.27 5.71 9.34
C VAL A 145 6.85 5.61 8.79
N GLN A 146 6.42 6.51 7.91
CA GLN A 146 5.07 6.50 7.34
C GLN A 146 4.82 5.33 6.37
N ARG A 147 5.84 4.46 6.15
CA ARG A 147 5.61 3.13 5.55
C ARG A 147 4.49 2.37 6.25
N MET A 148 4.37 2.52 7.56
CA MET A 148 3.26 1.94 8.33
C MET A 148 1.90 2.32 7.75
N THR A 149 1.71 3.59 7.39
CA THR A 149 0.45 4.08 6.80
C THR A 149 0.26 3.60 5.37
N SER A 150 1.30 3.70 4.53
CA SER A 150 1.23 3.30 3.12
C SER A 150 1.01 1.80 2.96
N LEU A 151 1.66 1.00 3.81
CA LEU A 151 1.58 -0.46 3.80
C LEU A 151 0.23 -0.94 4.35
N SER A 152 -0.30 -0.27 5.39
CA SER A 152 -1.65 -0.54 5.88
C SER A 152 -2.69 -0.28 4.79
N ALA A 153 -2.59 0.85 4.06
CA ALA A 153 -3.45 1.16 2.93
C ALA A 153 -3.34 0.10 1.80
N LEU A 154 -2.14 -0.43 1.56
CA LEU A 154 -1.93 -1.52 0.60
C LEU A 154 -2.77 -2.75 0.97
N PHE A 155 -2.67 -3.20 2.22
CA PHE A 155 -3.44 -4.36 2.68
C PHE A 155 -4.94 -4.10 2.69
N MET A 156 -5.39 -2.90 3.07
CA MET A 156 -6.81 -2.53 2.99
C MET A 156 -7.32 -2.61 1.53
N LEU A 157 -6.57 -2.08 0.56
CA LEU A 157 -6.94 -2.15 -0.85
C LEU A 157 -6.96 -3.59 -1.36
N LEU A 158 -6.00 -4.43 -0.96
CA LEU A 158 -6.01 -5.86 -1.28
C LEU A 158 -7.25 -6.56 -0.68
N GLY A 159 -7.63 -6.23 0.55
CA GLY A 159 -8.87 -6.72 1.18
C GLY A 159 -10.12 -6.31 0.40
N VAL A 160 -10.18 -5.06 -0.10
CA VAL A 160 -11.25 -4.60 -1.00
C VAL A 160 -11.28 -5.44 -2.28
N HIS A 161 -10.15 -5.78 -2.86
CA HIS A 161 -10.09 -6.66 -4.04
C HIS A 161 -10.61 -8.07 -3.75
N CYS A 162 -10.25 -8.64 -2.60
CA CYS A 162 -10.79 -9.92 -2.15
C CYS A 162 -12.33 -9.85 -2.00
N TYR A 163 -12.84 -8.77 -1.41
CA TYR A 163 -14.29 -8.55 -1.29
C TYR A 163 -14.99 -8.44 -2.64
N LEU A 164 -14.45 -7.64 -3.57
CA LEU A 164 -15.03 -7.48 -4.91
C LEU A 164 -15.00 -8.79 -5.71
N TYR A 165 -13.97 -9.61 -5.50
CA TYR A 165 -13.90 -10.95 -6.07
C TYR A 165 -14.95 -11.89 -5.43
N ALA A 166 -15.11 -11.83 -4.10
CA ALA A 166 -16.10 -12.61 -3.38
C ALA A 166 -17.52 -12.37 -3.90
N ARG A 167 -17.88 -11.10 -4.18
CA ARG A 167 -19.19 -10.75 -4.75
C ARG A 167 -19.46 -11.43 -6.09
N VAL A 168 -18.44 -11.48 -6.97
CA VAL A 168 -18.58 -12.19 -8.26
C VAL A 168 -18.76 -13.69 -8.02
N LYS A 169 -17.96 -14.30 -7.16
CA LYS A 169 -18.02 -15.74 -6.87
C LYS A 169 -19.31 -16.14 -6.15
N ALA A 170 -19.85 -15.27 -5.32
CA ALA A 170 -21.18 -15.49 -4.70
C ALA A 170 -22.28 -15.52 -5.76
N HIS A 171 -22.22 -14.63 -6.76
CA HIS A 171 -23.18 -14.64 -7.87
C HIS A 171 -23.06 -15.90 -8.75
N GLU A 172 -21.83 -16.38 -8.95
CA GLU A 172 -21.55 -17.64 -9.66
C GLU A 172 -21.86 -18.90 -8.83
N ARG A 173 -22.32 -18.78 -7.59
CA ARG A 173 -22.50 -19.86 -6.60
C ARG A 173 -21.26 -20.74 -6.39
N ASN A 174 -20.08 -20.14 -6.53
CA ASN A 174 -18.79 -20.81 -6.34
C ASN A 174 -18.36 -20.73 -4.86
N CYS A 175 -18.70 -21.77 -4.09
CA CYS A 175 -18.41 -21.83 -2.65
C CYS A 175 -16.92 -21.77 -2.33
N TRP A 176 -16.06 -22.40 -3.11
CA TRP A 176 -14.60 -22.37 -2.89
C TRP A 176 -14.00 -20.98 -3.14
N GLY A 177 -14.45 -20.32 -4.22
CA GLY A 177 -14.01 -18.94 -4.49
C GLY A 177 -14.49 -17.96 -3.42
N LEU A 178 -15.69 -18.16 -2.88
CA LEU A 178 -16.22 -17.36 -1.79
C LEU A 178 -15.42 -17.58 -0.50
N PHE A 179 -15.15 -18.83 -0.13
CA PHE A 179 -14.37 -19.19 1.05
C PHE A 179 -12.95 -18.61 1.00
N ALA A 180 -12.25 -18.79 -0.13
CA ALA A 180 -10.92 -18.21 -0.32
C ALA A 180 -10.91 -16.69 -0.20
N SER A 181 -11.96 -16.02 -0.68
CA SER A 181 -12.07 -14.56 -0.58
C SER A 181 -12.32 -14.10 0.86
N ILE A 182 -13.12 -14.82 1.64
CA ILE A 182 -13.34 -14.52 3.06
C ILE A 182 -12.03 -14.64 3.85
N ILE A 183 -11.26 -15.71 3.60
CA ILE A 183 -9.91 -15.86 4.18
C ILE A 183 -9.02 -14.71 3.76
N GLY A 184 -9.01 -14.36 2.47
CA GLY A 184 -8.20 -13.26 1.95
C GLY A 184 -8.54 -11.91 2.60
N ILE A 185 -9.82 -11.61 2.83
CA ILE A 185 -10.25 -10.41 3.56
C ILE A 185 -9.72 -10.46 5.00
N GLY A 186 -9.89 -11.57 5.71
CA GLY A 186 -9.41 -11.73 7.08
C GLY A 186 -7.91 -11.54 7.20
N VAL A 187 -7.13 -12.18 6.32
CA VAL A 187 -5.67 -12.03 6.28
C VAL A 187 -5.25 -10.59 6.00
N CYS A 188 -5.86 -9.94 4.99
CA CYS A 188 -5.55 -8.55 4.66
C CYS A 188 -5.89 -7.60 5.81
N THR A 189 -7.01 -7.81 6.51
CA THR A 189 -7.39 -7.03 7.68
C THR A 189 -6.38 -7.19 8.81
N LEU A 190 -5.98 -8.43 9.14
CA LEU A 190 -4.97 -8.69 10.17
C LEU A 190 -3.63 -8.03 9.80
N LEU A 191 -3.17 -8.15 8.55
CA LEU A 191 -1.93 -7.52 8.11
C LEU A 191 -2.02 -5.99 8.20
N ALA A 192 -3.15 -5.39 7.84
CA ALA A 192 -3.38 -3.96 7.96
C ALA A 192 -3.32 -3.50 9.42
N MET A 193 -3.99 -4.22 10.35
CA MET A 193 -3.97 -3.94 11.79
C MET A 193 -2.58 -4.05 12.39
N PHE A 194 -1.84 -5.12 12.07
CA PHE A 194 -0.46 -5.32 12.53
C PHE A 194 0.56 -4.43 11.82
N THR A 195 0.14 -3.66 10.84
CA THR A 195 0.95 -2.60 10.23
C THR A 195 0.69 -1.26 10.90
N LYS A 196 -0.58 -0.93 11.15
CA LYS A 196 -1.01 0.29 11.85
C LYS A 196 -2.42 0.08 12.43
N GLU A 197 -2.69 0.51 13.65
CA GLU A 197 -3.95 0.29 14.37
C GLU A 197 -5.18 0.81 13.60
N ASN A 198 -5.01 1.88 12.82
CA ASN A 198 -6.07 2.47 11.99
C ASN A 198 -6.37 1.64 10.72
N GLY A 199 -5.74 0.48 10.54
CA GLY A 199 -5.93 -0.41 9.40
C GLY A 199 -7.12 -1.36 9.52
N ALA A 200 -7.92 -1.23 10.59
CA ALA A 200 -9.08 -2.08 10.83
C ALA A 200 -10.40 -1.40 10.48
#